data_ed212f6ee464c3ac944bfebf755f0e51
#
_entry.id   ed212f6ee464c3ac944bfebf755f0e51
#
_cell.length_a   1.000
_cell.length_b   1.000
_cell.length_c   1.000
_cell.angle_alpha   90.00
_cell.angle_beta   90.00
_cell.angle_gamma   90.00
#
_symmetry.space_group_name_H-M   'P 1'
#
loop_
_entity.id
_entity.type
_entity.pdbx_description
1 polymer ?
#
loop_
_entity_poly.entity_id
_entity_poly.type
_entity_poly.pdbx_seq_one_letter_code
_entity_poly.pdbx_strand_id
1 'polypeptide(L)'
;MKGKISAGLLMYRFRKGHLEVFLGHPGGPYFKRRDLGVWGIPKGKVEEGESLIEAAMREFGEETGIPLHNVRPERDFFPLDMVRLQSGKQVFAWAFR
;
A
#
# COMPACT_ATOMS: atom_id res chain seq x y z
N MET A 1 -19.82 -9.29 12.57
CA MET A 1 -18.82 -9.66 11.62
C MET A 1 -17.63 -8.71 11.63
N LYS A 2 -16.47 -9.22 11.60
CA LYS A 2 -15.30 -8.39 11.61
C LYS A 2 -15.13 -7.66 10.30
N GLY A 3 -14.80 -6.40 10.38
CA GLY A 3 -14.44 -5.67 9.21
C GLY A 3 -13.17 -6.23 8.61
N LYS A 4 -12.97 -5.93 7.35
CA LYS A 4 -11.76 -6.36 6.69
C LYS A 4 -10.69 -5.30 6.86
N ILE A 5 -9.48 -5.76 7.12
CA ILE A 5 -8.36 -4.88 7.36
C ILE A 5 -7.30 -5.13 6.30
N SER A 6 -6.87 -4.05 5.66
CA SER A 6 -5.79 -4.09 4.70
C SER A 6 -4.69 -3.15 5.13
N ALA A 7 -3.49 -3.42 4.66
CA ALA A 7 -2.34 -2.58 4.95
C ALA A 7 -1.56 -2.35 3.67
N GLY A 8 -0.96 -1.17 3.54
CA GLY A 8 -0.24 -0.83 2.33
C GLY A 8 0.86 0.17 2.56
N LEU A 9 1.69 0.33 1.54
CA LEU A 9 2.81 1.26 1.58
C LEU A 9 2.73 2.21 0.40
N LEU A 10 2.97 3.48 0.68
CA LEU A 10 3.04 4.51 -0.34
C LEU A 10 4.50 4.93 -0.47
N MET A 11 5.12 4.53 -1.58
CA MET A 11 6.49 4.94 -1.87
C MET A 11 6.46 6.27 -2.59
N TYR A 12 7.30 7.20 -2.17
CA TYR A 12 7.31 8.51 -2.80
C TYR A 12 8.74 8.98 -2.99
N ARG A 13 8.89 9.99 -3.82
CA ARG A 13 10.18 10.65 -4.02
C ARG A 13 9.94 12.09 -4.44
N PHE A 14 10.97 12.91 -4.28
CA PHE A 14 10.97 14.24 -4.84
C PHE A 14 11.89 14.24 -6.04
N ARG A 15 11.41 14.77 -7.13
CA ARG A 15 12.19 14.83 -8.34
C ARG A 15 11.99 16.20 -8.97
N LYS A 16 13.10 16.94 -9.12
CA LYS A 16 13.06 18.28 -9.69
C LYS A 16 12.06 19.18 -8.97
N GLY A 17 11.99 19.03 -7.64
CA GLY A 17 11.10 19.83 -6.84
C GLY A 17 9.65 19.37 -6.81
N HIS A 18 9.34 18.25 -7.46
CA HIS A 18 7.99 17.73 -7.49
C HIS A 18 7.89 16.45 -6.71
N LEU A 19 6.79 16.30 -5.99
CA LEU A 19 6.49 15.07 -5.29
C LEU A 19 5.90 14.06 -6.27
N GLU A 20 6.51 12.89 -6.32
CA GLU A 20 6.00 11.78 -7.13
C GLU A 20 5.68 10.61 -6.22
N VAL A 21 4.55 9.98 -6.45
CA VAL A 21 4.14 8.80 -5.69
C VAL A 21 4.03 7.60 -6.61
N PHE A 22 4.38 6.43 -6.07
CA PHE A 22 4.29 5.20 -6.83
C PHE A 22 2.92 4.57 -6.60
N LEU A 23 2.15 4.45 -7.66
CA LEU A 23 0.82 3.84 -7.60
C LEU A 23 0.84 2.54 -8.37
N GLY A 24 0.14 1.55 -7.82
CA GLY A 24 0.00 0.28 -8.49
C GLY A 24 -1.31 0.22 -9.22
N HIS A 25 -1.32 -0.58 -10.27
CA HIS A 25 -2.53 -0.88 -11.00
C HIS A 25 -2.91 -2.31 -10.65
N PRO A 26 -4.11 -2.55 -10.10
CA PRO A 26 -4.51 -3.92 -9.80
C PRO A 26 -4.50 -4.70 -11.09
N GLY A 27 -3.51 -5.50 -11.26
CA GLY A 27 -3.16 -6.08 -12.52
C GLY A 27 -4.23 -6.89 -13.18
N GLY A 28 -3.97 -7.20 -14.42
CA GLY A 28 -4.76 -8.10 -15.19
C GLY A 28 -5.67 -7.37 -16.14
N PRO A 29 -6.03 -8.06 -17.23
CA PRO A 29 -6.88 -7.46 -18.26
C PRO A 29 -8.24 -7.03 -17.74
N TYR A 30 -8.66 -7.64 -16.66
CA TYR A 30 -9.95 -7.33 -16.08
C TYR A 30 -10.10 -5.87 -15.68
N PHE A 31 -9.02 -5.25 -15.22
CA PHE A 31 -9.06 -3.89 -14.73
C PHE A 31 -8.63 -2.85 -15.74
N LYS A 32 -8.19 -3.25 -16.93
CA LYS A 32 -7.69 -2.28 -17.88
C LYS A 32 -8.68 -1.21 -18.27
N ARG A 33 -9.93 -1.58 -18.34
CA ARG A 33 -10.94 -0.62 -18.73
C ARG A 33 -11.30 0.36 -17.65
N ARG A 34 -10.82 0.11 -16.44
CA ARG A 34 -11.16 0.93 -15.30
C ARG A 34 -9.95 1.67 -14.77
N ASP A 35 -9.03 1.98 -15.64
CA ASP A 35 -7.79 2.60 -15.21
C ASP A 35 -8.01 3.79 -14.31
N LEU A 36 -8.95 4.63 -14.66
CA LEU A 36 -9.18 5.85 -13.92
C LEU A 36 -9.68 5.63 -12.51
N GLY A 37 -10.17 4.50 -12.18
CA GLY A 37 -10.69 4.30 -10.85
C GLY A 37 -9.91 3.31 -10.02
N VAL A 38 -8.85 2.73 -10.58
CA VAL A 38 -8.23 1.61 -9.92
C VAL A 38 -6.77 1.80 -9.54
N TRP A 39 -6.17 2.93 -9.88
CA TRP A 39 -4.82 3.21 -9.44
C TRP A 39 -4.84 3.51 -7.95
N GLY A 40 -3.92 2.91 -7.23
CA GLY A 40 -3.84 3.13 -5.80
C GLY A 40 -2.51 2.65 -5.26
N ILE A 41 -2.34 2.74 -3.96
CA ILE A 41 -1.11 2.26 -3.34
C ILE A 41 -1.12 0.74 -3.29
N PRO A 42 0.05 0.10 -3.37
CA PRO A 42 0.13 -1.34 -3.18
C PRO A 42 -0.35 -1.71 -1.78
N LYS A 43 -1.35 -2.55 -1.71
CA LYS A 43 -1.92 -2.94 -0.42
C LYS A 43 -2.63 -4.28 -0.55
N GLY A 44 -2.90 -4.87 0.58
CA GLY A 44 -3.67 -6.09 0.60
C GLY A 44 -4.10 -6.46 1.98
N LYS A 45 -4.77 -7.59 2.06
CA LYS A 45 -5.40 -8.07 3.27
C LYS A 45 -4.35 -8.52 4.28
N VAL A 46 -4.58 -8.14 5.53
CA VAL A 46 -3.72 -8.59 6.63
C VAL A 46 -4.08 -10.03 6.95
N GLU A 47 -3.09 -10.89 7.02
CA GLU A 47 -3.29 -12.30 7.32
C GLU A 47 -3.14 -12.56 8.80
N GLU A 48 -3.71 -13.67 9.22
CA GLU A 48 -3.68 -14.02 10.62
C GLU A 48 -2.23 -14.15 11.10
N GLY A 49 -1.94 -13.54 12.23
CA GLY A 49 -0.60 -13.61 12.79
C GLY A 49 0.35 -12.54 12.28
N GLU A 50 -0.08 -11.77 11.29
CA GLU A 50 0.74 -10.68 10.76
C GLU A 50 0.44 -9.38 11.47
N SER A 51 1.47 -8.57 11.70
CA SER A 51 1.22 -7.19 12.10
C SER A 51 0.82 -6.39 10.86
N LEU A 52 0.27 -5.20 11.09
CA LEU A 52 -0.13 -4.34 9.97
C LEU A 52 1.07 -3.98 9.09
N ILE A 53 2.20 -3.65 9.71
CA ILE A 53 3.40 -3.29 8.94
C ILE A 53 3.93 -4.48 8.17
N GLU A 54 3.92 -5.66 8.78
CA GLU A 54 4.36 -6.86 8.06
C GLU A 54 3.51 -7.13 6.85
N ALA A 55 2.20 -6.98 7.00
CA ALA A 55 1.30 -7.17 5.87
C ALA A 55 1.56 -6.14 4.78
N ALA A 56 1.76 -4.88 5.18
CA ALA A 56 2.02 -3.82 4.20
C ALA A 56 3.29 -4.10 3.41
N MET A 57 4.34 -4.54 4.09
CA MET A 57 5.61 -4.84 3.41
C MET A 57 5.49 -6.05 2.51
N ARG A 58 4.78 -7.07 2.95
CA ARG A 58 4.59 -8.26 2.13
C ARG A 58 3.80 -7.93 0.86
N GLU A 59 2.70 -7.21 1.03
CA GLU A 59 1.88 -6.85 -0.13
C GLU A 59 2.62 -5.96 -1.11
N PHE A 60 3.41 -5.02 -0.59
CA PHE A 60 4.21 -4.17 -1.45
C PHE A 60 5.19 -5.00 -2.27
N GLY A 61 5.86 -5.96 -1.62
CA GLY A 61 6.81 -6.81 -2.33
C GLY A 61 6.14 -7.67 -3.38
N GLU A 62 4.97 -8.21 -3.05
CA GLU A 62 4.24 -9.06 -3.99
C GLU A 62 3.74 -8.28 -5.20
N GLU A 63 3.29 -7.06 -4.98
CA GLU A 63 2.68 -6.30 -6.07
C GLU A 63 3.68 -5.54 -6.90
N THR A 64 4.82 -5.16 -6.34
CA THR A 64 5.78 -4.35 -7.08
C THR A 64 7.06 -5.09 -7.44
N GLY A 65 7.40 -6.13 -6.70
CA GLY A 65 8.66 -6.82 -6.89
C GLY A 65 9.86 -6.05 -6.36
N ILE A 66 9.63 -4.91 -5.72
CA ILE A 66 10.73 -4.10 -5.20
C ILE A 66 11.14 -4.62 -3.82
N PRO A 67 12.41 -4.97 -3.64
CA PRO A 67 12.84 -5.49 -2.34
C PRO A 67 12.92 -4.40 -1.28
N LEU A 68 12.57 -4.78 -0.06
CA LEU A 68 12.58 -3.85 1.07
C LEU A 68 13.61 -4.25 2.13
N HIS A 69 14.65 -4.99 1.74
CA HIS A 69 15.59 -5.50 2.73
C HIS A 69 16.43 -4.42 3.40
N ASN A 70 16.52 -3.24 2.80
CA ASN A 70 17.26 -2.13 3.41
C ASN A 70 16.37 -1.15 4.15
N VAL A 71 15.10 -1.44 4.25
CA VAL A 71 14.14 -0.53 4.87
C VAL A 71 13.93 -0.92 6.32
N ARG A 72 13.93 0.07 7.19
CA ARG A 72 13.67 -0.14 8.62
C ARG A 72 12.40 0.60 8.97
N PRO A 73 11.30 -0.11 9.25
CA PRO A 73 10.00 0.53 9.45
C PRO A 73 10.01 1.60 10.53
N GLU A 74 10.70 1.35 11.64
CA GLU A 74 10.72 2.29 12.75
C GLU A 74 11.46 3.58 12.40
N ARG A 75 12.28 3.55 11.36
CA ARG A 75 13.05 4.71 10.94
C ARG A 75 12.49 5.33 9.66
N ASP A 76 12.06 4.49 8.74
CA ASP A 76 11.79 4.93 7.36
C ASP A 76 10.31 5.10 7.06
N PHE A 77 9.44 4.50 7.83
CA PHE A 77 8.01 4.54 7.56
C PHE A 77 7.34 5.65 8.33
N PHE A 78 6.51 6.39 7.61
CA PHE A 78 5.76 7.49 8.18
C PHE A 78 4.29 7.10 8.18
N PRO A 79 3.66 6.96 9.35
CA PRO A 79 2.27 6.48 9.37
C PRO A 79 1.32 7.50 8.78
N LEU A 80 0.37 7.00 8.02
CA LEU A 80 -0.72 7.78 7.48
C LEU A 80 -1.99 7.41 8.23
N ASP A 81 -3.00 8.27 8.15
CA ASP A 81 -4.24 8.00 8.82
C ASP A 81 -4.95 6.80 8.19
N MET A 82 -5.68 6.08 9.04
CA MET A 82 -6.49 4.97 8.56
C MET A 82 -7.68 5.52 7.76
N VAL A 83 -7.99 4.85 6.67
CA VAL A 83 -9.12 5.20 5.83
C VAL A 83 -10.14 4.07 5.88
N ARG A 84 -11.39 4.44 6.10
CA ARG A 84 -12.48 3.48 6.06
C ARG A 84 -13.24 3.63 4.75
N LEU A 85 -13.32 2.53 4.02
CA LEU A 85 -14.02 2.55 2.74
C LEU A 85 -15.51 2.33 2.96
N GLN A 86 -16.30 2.62 1.93
CA GLN A 86 -17.74 2.45 2.03
C GLN A 86 -18.14 1.03 2.37
N SER A 87 -17.36 0.07 1.94
CA SER A 87 -17.63 -1.33 2.23
C SER A 87 -17.39 -1.70 3.69
N GLY A 88 -16.87 -0.77 4.49
CA GLY A 88 -16.50 -1.06 5.87
C GLY A 88 -15.06 -1.51 6.02
N LYS A 89 -14.36 -1.68 4.92
CA LYS A 89 -12.97 -2.08 4.95
C LYS A 89 -12.10 -0.95 5.47
N GLN A 90 -11.18 -1.30 6.35
CA GLN A 90 -10.23 -0.34 6.91
C GLN A 90 -8.88 -0.53 6.24
N VAL A 91 -8.26 0.57 5.84
CA VAL A 91 -6.96 0.54 5.19
C VAL A 91 -5.98 1.35 6.01
N PHE A 92 -4.92 0.69 6.44
CA PHE A 92 -3.83 1.33 7.18
C PHE A 92 -2.65 1.45 6.23
N ALA A 93 -1.99 2.59 6.25
CA ALA A 93 -0.92 2.83 5.29
C ALA A 93 0.22 3.60 5.92
N TRP A 94 1.40 3.44 5.34
CA TRP A 94 2.61 4.18 5.70
C TRP A 94 3.25 4.68 4.43
N ALA A 95 3.92 5.82 4.55
CA ALA A 95 4.68 6.39 3.44
C ALA A 95 6.16 6.17 3.69
N PHE A 96 6.93 6.01 2.60
CA PHE A 96 8.38 5.91 2.71
C PHE A 96 9.02 6.33 1.40
N ARG A 97 10.29 6.70 1.47
CA ARG A 97 11.02 7.16 0.30
C ARG A 97 11.85 6.07 -0.35
#